data_88404fa6488875d030350a27329e594b
#
_entry.id   88404fa6488875d030350a27329e594b
#
_cell.length_a   1.000
_cell.length_b   1.000
_cell.length_c   1.000
_cell.angle_alpha   90.00
_cell.angle_beta   90.00
_cell.angle_gamma   90.00
#
_symmetry.space_group_name_H-M   'P 1'
#
loop_
_entity.id
_entity.type
_entity.pdbx_description
1 polymer ?
#
loop_
_entity_poly.entity_id
_entity_poly.type
_entity_poly.pdbx_seq_one_letter_code
_entity_poly.pdbx_strand_id
1 'polypeptide(L)'
;IYKYKNYARMCRNEDFMPFINSKISTPVTAEQENEIKSRLGKAIQTIPGKSESWLMLGFEPEYRLYFRGSSSEPMAMVEVSVYGSENPSAFEKLTAQICDIFNDVLGIAPDHIYVKYQAVSNWGWNGSNF
;
A
#
# COMPACT_ATOMS: atom_id res chain seq x y z
N ILE A 1 28.88 -5.21 5.91
CA ILE A 1 28.66 -4.24 4.82
C ILE A 1 28.71 -4.93 3.47
N TYR A 2 29.74 -5.73 3.27
CA TYR A 2 29.90 -6.47 2.02
C TYR A 2 28.69 -7.39 1.76
N LYS A 3 28.21 -8.04 2.80
CA LYS A 3 27.02 -8.89 2.75
C LYS A 3 25.77 -8.09 2.33
N TYR A 4 25.60 -6.91 2.89
CA TYR A 4 24.47 -6.06 2.56
C TYR A 4 24.54 -5.57 1.11
N LYS A 5 25.74 -5.23 0.65
CA LYS A 5 25.93 -4.81 -0.74
C LYS A 5 25.57 -5.92 -1.73
N ASN A 6 25.93 -7.17 -1.40
CA ASN A 6 25.56 -8.30 -2.24
C ASN A 6 24.05 -8.48 -2.28
N TYR A 7 23.37 -8.35 -1.13
CA TYR A 7 21.93 -8.44 -1.08
C TYR A 7 21.28 -7.34 -1.92
N ALA A 8 21.74 -6.12 -1.75
CA ALA A 8 21.22 -5.00 -2.53
C ALA A 8 21.43 -5.22 -4.03
N ARG A 9 22.55 -5.81 -4.41
CA ARG A 9 22.83 -6.13 -5.80
C ARG A 9 21.91 -7.21 -6.35
N MET A 10 21.63 -8.23 -5.55
CA MET A 10 20.71 -9.30 -5.94
C MET A 10 19.28 -8.77 -6.03
N CYS A 11 18.93 -7.85 -5.16
CA CYS A 11 17.60 -7.25 -5.11
C CYS A 11 17.59 -5.86 -5.76
N ARG A 12 18.50 -5.62 -6.69
CA ARG A 12 18.65 -4.31 -7.32
C ARG A 12 17.48 -3.93 -8.22
N ASN A 13 16.60 -4.85 -8.42
CA ASN A 13 15.44 -4.60 -9.23
C ASN A 13 14.60 -3.51 -8.58
N GLU A 14 14.33 -2.45 -9.32
CA GLU A 14 13.52 -1.34 -8.85
C GLU A 14 12.09 -1.75 -8.51
N ASP A 15 11.72 -2.98 -8.84
CA ASP A 15 10.40 -3.50 -8.59
C ASP A 15 10.18 -3.97 -7.16
N PHE A 16 11.21 -3.98 -6.32
CA PHE A 16 11.08 -4.37 -4.92
C PHE A 16 10.59 -3.21 -4.05
N MET A 17 10.24 -3.53 -2.81
CA MET A 17 10.03 -2.57 -1.73
C MET A 17 8.77 -1.72 -1.87
N PRO A 18 7.58 -2.34 -1.94
CA PRO A 18 6.35 -1.57 -1.77
C PRO A 18 5.97 -1.47 -0.30
N PHE A 19 5.38 -0.34 0.07
CA PHE A 19 4.78 -0.12 1.38
C PHE A 19 3.41 0.48 1.17
N ILE A 20 2.38 -0.11 1.79
CA ILE A 20 1.02 0.42 1.74
C ILE A 20 0.59 0.72 3.17
N ASN A 21 0.31 1.98 3.46
CA ASN A 21 -0.21 2.41 4.75
C ASN A 21 -1.64 2.88 4.58
N SER A 22 -2.55 2.33 5.39
CA SER A 22 -3.97 2.61 5.29
C SER A 22 -4.45 3.31 6.56
N LYS A 23 -4.84 4.58 6.42
CA LYS A 23 -5.50 5.35 7.48
C LYS A 23 -6.99 5.18 7.28
N ILE A 24 -7.65 4.59 8.26
CA ILE A 24 -9.05 4.16 8.14
C ILE A 24 -9.84 4.78 9.28
N SER A 25 -10.96 5.42 8.96
CA SER A 25 -11.73 6.14 9.98
C SER A 25 -12.55 5.24 10.90
N THR A 26 -12.72 3.97 10.54
CA THR A 26 -13.52 3.04 11.33
C THR A 26 -12.63 2.07 12.10
N PRO A 27 -13.19 1.38 13.13
CA PRO A 27 -12.50 0.25 13.72
C PRO A 27 -12.32 -0.84 12.66
N VAL A 28 -11.26 -1.63 12.82
CA VAL A 28 -10.95 -2.75 11.93
C VAL A 28 -10.72 -3.97 12.82
N THR A 29 -11.52 -5.02 12.62
CA THR A 29 -11.33 -6.25 13.39
C THR A 29 -10.08 -7.00 12.88
N ALA A 30 -9.58 -7.92 13.70
CA ALA A 30 -8.45 -8.74 13.29
C ALA A 30 -8.77 -9.54 12.01
N GLU A 31 -10.01 -10.02 11.89
CA GLU A 31 -10.43 -10.76 10.71
C GLU A 31 -10.46 -9.89 9.47
N GLN A 32 -11.01 -8.67 9.62
CA GLN A 32 -11.03 -7.71 8.51
C GLN A 32 -9.62 -7.34 8.08
N GLU A 33 -8.74 -7.10 9.04
CA GLU A 33 -7.34 -6.76 8.73
C GLU A 33 -6.65 -7.89 8.00
N ASN A 34 -6.86 -9.13 8.41
CA ASN A 34 -6.30 -10.31 7.74
C ASN A 34 -6.81 -10.43 6.31
N GLU A 35 -8.07 -10.16 6.10
CA GLU A 35 -8.67 -10.22 4.76
C GLU A 35 -8.07 -9.15 3.86
N ILE A 36 -7.97 -7.92 4.37
CA ILE A 36 -7.37 -6.81 3.60
C ILE A 36 -5.91 -7.12 3.30
N LYS A 37 -5.16 -7.61 4.28
CA LYS A 37 -3.76 -7.98 4.12
C LYS A 37 -3.59 -9.00 3.00
N SER A 38 -4.41 -10.04 3.02
CA SER A 38 -4.34 -11.10 2.02
C SER A 38 -4.63 -10.57 0.62
N ARG A 39 -5.67 -9.75 0.50
CA ARG A 39 -6.09 -9.22 -0.80
C ARG A 39 -5.12 -8.16 -1.33
N LEU A 40 -4.55 -7.34 -0.47
CA LEU A 40 -3.53 -6.38 -0.88
C LEU A 40 -2.25 -7.08 -1.32
N GLY A 41 -1.90 -8.19 -0.66
CA GLY A 41 -0.75 -9.00 -1.07
C GLY A 41 -0.88 -9.53 -2.49
N LYS A 42 -2.09 -9.89 -2.89
CA LYS A 42 -2.35 -10.31 -4.27
C LYS A 42 -2.41 -9.13 -5.21
N ALA A 43 -3.04 -8.04 -4.78
CA ALA A 43 -3.24 -6.87 -5.62
C ALA A 43 -1.93 -6.18 -5.99
N ILE A 44 -0.91 -6.22 -5.10
CA ILE A 44 0.35 -5.54 -5.36
C ILE A 44 1.04 -6.08 -6.61
N GLN A 45 0.74 -7.31 -7.01
CA GLN A 45 1.31 -7.92 -8.21
C GLN A 45 0.86 -7.22 -9.49
N THR A 46 -0.16 -6.37 -9.41
CA THR A 46 -0.57 -5.52 -10.53
C THR A 46 0.55 -4.59 -10.96
N ILE A 47 1.41 -4.19 -10.03
CA ILE A 47 2.61 -3.43 -10.38
C ILE A 47 3.68 -4.45 -10.77
N PRO A 48 4.19 -4.42 -12.01
CA PRO A 48 5.16 -5.42 -12.47
C PRO A 48 6.35 -5.54 -11.51
N GLY A 49 6.70 -6.75 -11.18
CA GLY A 49 7.84 -7.04 -10.31
C GLY A 49 7.57 -6.93 -8.82
N LYS A 50 6.44 -6.36 -8.42
CA LYS A 50 6.09 -6.28 -7.00
C LYS A 50 5.47 -7.59 -6.54
N SER A 51 5.71 -7.95 -5.29
CA SER A 51 5.12 -9.16 -4.72
C SER A 51 4.91 -8.99 -3.23
N GLU A 52 4.06 -9.84 -2.68
CA GLU A 52 3.79 -9.86 -1.24
C GLU A 52 5.05 -10.12 -0.43
N SER A 53 6.01 -10.84 -1.00
CA SER A 53 7.27 -11.17 -0.31
C SER A 53 8.02 -9.92 0.16
N TRP A 54 7.84 -8.79 -0.50
CA TRP A 54 8.52 -7.54 -0.19
C TRP A 54 7.57 -6.45 0.27
N LEU A 55 6.28 -6.77 0.35
CA LEU A 55 5.27 -5.79 0.72
C LEU A 55 5.23 -5.61 2.23
N MET A 56 5.35 -4.37 2.66
CA MET A 56 5.10 -4.00 4.04
C MET A 56 3.76 -3.28 4.09
N LEU A 57 2.94 -3.65 5.06
CA LEU A 57 1.61 -3.07 5.24
C LEU A 57 1.51 -2.42 6.60
N GLY A 58 0.91 -1.25 6.65
CA GLY A 58 0.57 -0.58 7.88
C GLY A 58 -0.93 -0.30 7.93
N PHE A 59 -1.49 -0.30 9.13
CA PHE A 59 -2.90 0.00 9.36
C PHE A 59 -3.03 0.96 10.51
N GLU A 60 -3.79 2.03 10.30
CA GLU A 60 -4.12 3.01 11.33
C GLU A 60 -5.65 3.11 11.40
N PRO A 61 -6.30 2.19 12.14
CA PRO A 61 -7.76 2.25 12.30
C PRO A 61 -8.15 3.37 13.24
N GLU A 62 -9.42 3.75 13.16
CA GLU A 62 -9.99 4.82 13.99
C GLU A 62 -9.22 6.13 13.85
N TYR A 63 -8.70 6.36 12.65
CA TYR A 63 -8.00 7.60 12.32
C TYR A 63 -9.04 8.69 12.07
N ARG A 64 -8.81 9.88 12.63
CA ARG A 64 -9.79 10.97 12.50
C ARG A 64 -9.63 11.62 11.13
N LEU A 65 -10.58 11.32 10.25
CA LEU A 65 -10.61 11.85 8.89
C LEU A 65 -11.90 12.63 8.66
N TYR A 66 -11.78 13.69 7.90
CA TYR A 66 -12.92 14.47 7.42
C TYR A 66 -12.82 14.55 5.91
N PHE A 67 -13.94 14.37 5.25
CA PHE A 67 -14.04 14.51 3.82
C PHE A 67 -15.25 15.35 3.48
N ARG A 68 -15.06 16.37 2.65
CA ARG A 68 -16.10 17.36 2.36
C ARG A 68 -16.68 17.96 3.64
N GLY A 69 -15.82 18.15 4.64
CA GLY A 69 -16.24 18.77 5.91
C GLY A 69 -16.99 17.85 6.85
N SER A 70 -17.09 16.56 6.56
CA SER A 70 -17.88 15.63 7.36
C SER A 70 -17.08 14.37 7.72
N SER A 71 -17.38 13.81 8.89
CA SER A 71 -16.85 12.53 9.33
C SER A 71 -17.95 11.48 9.46
N SER A 72 -19.14 11.76 8.93
CA SER A 72 -20.30 10.89 9.14
C SER A 72 -20.23 9.56 8.38
N GLU A 73 -19.50 9.53 7.26
CA GLU A 73 -19.35 8.33 6.46
C GLU A 73 -17.98 7.71 6.68
N PRO A 74 -17.85 6.39 6.61
CA PRO A 74 -16.53 5.76 6.68
C PRO A 74 -15.67 6.17 5.49
N MET A 75 -14.37 6.34 5.74
CA MET A 75 -13.44 6.78 4.71
C MET A 75 -12.05 6.24 4.98
N ALA A 76 -11.20 6.29 3.95
CA ALA A 76 -9.84 5.83 4.05
C ALA A 76 -8.91 6.70 3.20
N MET A 77 -7.71 6.88 3.71
CA MET A 77 -6.58 7.45 2.98
C MET A 77 -5.49 6.40 2.89
N VAL A 78 -5.26 5.89 1.70
CA VAL A 78 -4.30 4.82 1.46
C VAL A 78 -3.08 5.39 0.76
N GLU A 79 -1.92 5.16 1.33
CA GLU A 79 -0.66 5.68 0.82
C GLU A 79 0.20 4.52 0.34
N VAL A 80 0.58 4.56 -0.94
CA VAL A 80 1.38 3.51 -1.57
C VAL A 80 2.73 4.10 -1.94
N SER A 81 3.78 3.57 -1.34
CA SER A 81 5.15 3.97 -1.64
C SER A 81 5.85 2.82 -2.34
N VAL A 82 6.59 3.13 -3.39
CA VAL A 82 7.36 2.12 -4.12
C VAL A 82 8.76 2.64 -4.39
N TYR A 83 9.71 1.72 -4.41
CA TYR A 83 11.05 2.03 -4.89
C TYR A 83 11.05 1.90 -6.41
N GLY A 84 11.56 2.90 -7.09
CA GLY A 84 11.71 2.88 -8.53
C GLY A 84 10.89 3.95 -9.24
N SER A 85 10.48 3.66 -10.45
CA SER A 85 9.80 4.61 -11.31
C SER A 85 8.28 4.59 -11.11
N GLU A 86 7.65 5.68 -11.51
CA GLU A 86 6.20 5.73 -11.58
C GLU A 86 5.68 4.84 -12.71
N ASN A 87 4.53 4.24 -12.47
CA ASN A 87 3.85 3.43 -13.48
C ASN A 87 2.35 3.77 -13.43
N PRO A 88 1.95 4.89 -14.07
CA PRO A 88 0.57 5.38 -13.92
C PRO A 88 -0.50 4.36 -14.27
N SER A 89 -0.30 3.56 -15.31
CA SER A 89 -1.33 2.59 -15.70
C SER A 89 -1.48 1.46 -14.67
N ALA A 90 -0.36 0.98 -14.11
CA ALA A 90 -0.41 -0.01 -13.04
C ALA A 90 -1.00 0.58 -11.77
N PHE A 91 -0.66 1.82 -11.43
CA PHE A 91 -1.21 2.51 -10.28
C PHE A 91 -2.72 2.67 -10.39
N GLU A 92 -3.21 3.01 -11.57
CA GLU A 92 -4.66 3.16 -11.78
C GLU A 92 -5.38 1.83 -11.54
N LYS A 93 -4.83 0.74 -12.04
CA LYS A 93 -5.41 -0.60 -11.81
C LYS A 93 -5.38 -0.97 -10.34
N LEU A 94 -4.29 -0.65 -9.66
CA LEU A 94 -4.19 -0.93 -8.22
C LEU A 94 -5.19 -0.11 -7.43
N THR A 95 -5.43 1.14 -7.81
CA THR A 95 -6.43 1.98 -7.16
C THR A 95 -7.81 1.32 -7.21
N ALA A 96 -8.19 0.80 -8.38
CA ALA A 96 -9.48 0.12 -8.51
C ALA A 96 -9.57 -1.09 -7.58
N GLN A 97 -8.51 -1.86 -7.48
CA GLN A 97 -8.47 -3.03 -6.61
C GLN A 97 -8.52 -2.64 -5.14
N ILE A 98 -7.80 -1.60 -4.75
CA ILE A 98 -7.82 -1.12 -3.37
C ILE A 98 -9.23 -0.66 -2.99
N CYS A 99 -9.88 0.08 -3.87
CA CYS A 99 -11.25 0.53 -3.62
C CYS A 99 -12.21 -0.66 -3.48
N ASP A 100 -12.07 -1.67 -4.33
CA ASP A 100 -12.90 -2.87 -4.22
C ASP A 100 -12.68 -3.60 -2.90
N ILE A 101 -11.42 -3.73 -2.48
CA ILE A 101 -11.09 -4.41 -1.23
C ILE A 101 -11.72 -3.69 -0.03
N PHE A 102 -11.54 -2.39 0.04
CA PHE A 102 -12.03 -1.61 1.18
C PHE A 102 -13.56 -1.52 1.18
N ASN A 103 -14.16 -1.49 0.00
CA ASN A 103 -15.62 -1.52 -0.08
C ASN A 103 -16.18 -2.87 0.36
N ASP A 104 -15.58 -3.96 -0.12
CA ASP A 104 -16.04 -5.31 0.21
C ASP A 104 -15.87 -5.62 1.71
N VAL A 105 -14.73 -5.29 2.28
CA VAL A 105 -14.40 -5.73 3.64
C VAL A 105 -14.91 -4.75 4.69
N LEU A 106 -14.84 -3.47 4.44
CA LEU A 106 -15.15 -2.44 5.43
C LEU A 106 -16.40 -1.63 5.10
N GLY A 107 -16.99 -1.83 3.93
CA GLY A 107 -18.16 -1.05 3.53
C GLY A 107 -17.86 0.41 3.23
N ILE A 108 -16.62 0.74 2.90
CA ILE A 108 -16.27 2.11 2.56
C ILE A 108 -16.56 2.35 1.09
N ALA A 109 -17.36 3.37 0.80
CA ALA A 109 -17.69 3.70 -0.58
C ALA A 109 -16.44 4.16 -1.33
N PRO A 110 -16.25 3.74 -2.58
CA PRO A 110 -15.06 4.12 -3.35
C PRO A 110 -14.83 5.62 -3.46
N ASP A 111 -15.89 6.43 -3.46
CA ASP A 111 -15.75 7.88 -3.53
C ASP A 111 -15.36 8.50 -2.18
N HIS A 112 -15.16 7.68 -1.15
CA HIS A 112 -14.63 8.06 0.16
C HIS A 112 -13.26 7.44 0.42
N ILE A 113 -12.57 7.02 -0.64
CA ILE A 113 -11.24 6.42 -0.56
C ILE A 113 -10.29 7.22 -1.44
N TYR A 114 -9.26 7.78 -0.83
CA TYR A 114 -8.15 8.35 -1.57
C TYR A 114 -7.00 7.36 -1.59
N VAL A 115 -6.33 7.25 -2.72
CA VAL A 115 -5.13 6.44 -2.85
C VAL A 115 -4.04 7.34 -3.43
N LYS A 116 -2.97 7.49 -2.69
CA LYS A 116 -1.84 8.34 -3.08
C LYS A 116 -0.62 7.45 -3.37
N TYR A 117 0.13 7.79 -4.40
CA TYR A 117 1.31 7.04 -4.80
C TYR A 117 2.54 7.91 -4.72
N GLN A 118 3.64 7.30 -4.27
CA GLN A 118 4.93 7.95 -4.23
C GLN A 118 5.99 6.97 -4.67
N ALA A 119 6.68 7.30 -5.75
CA ALA A 119 7.84 6.55 -6.23
C ALA A 119 9.07 7.24 -5.68
N VAL A 120 9.97 6.49 -5.05
CA VAL A 120 11.16 7.03 -4.44
C VAL A 120 12.41 6.40 -5.03
N SER A 121 13.46 7.18 -5.14
CA SER A 121 14.72 6.73 -5.71
C SER A 121 15.72 6.26 -4.65
N ASN A 122 15.44 6.50 -3.39
CA ASN A 122 16.30 6.09 -2.29
C ASN A 122 15.50 5.23 -1.33
N TRP A 123 15.92 3.99 -1.15
CA TRP A 123 15.23 3.04 -0.28
C TRP A 123 16.27 2.17 0.41
N GLY A 124 16.17 2.08 1.73
CA GLY A 124 17.08 1.29 2.53
C GLY A 124 16.47 -0.04 2.93
N TRP A 125 17.28 -1.08 2.87
CA TRP A 125 16.89 -2.39 3.32
C TRP A 125 18.12 -3.18 3.73
N ASN A 126 18.03 -3.89 4.82
CA ASN A 126 19.08 -4.78 5.30
C ASN A 126 20.43 -4.05 5.47
N GLY A 127 20.35 -2.82 5.95
CA GLY A 127 21.54 -2.03 6.29
C GLY A 127 22.21 -1.30 5.13
N SER A 128 21.59 -1.31 3.95
CA SER A 128 22.15 -0.67 2.77
C SER A 128 21.03 -0.09 1.91
N ASN A 129 21.37 0.85 1.06
CA ASN A 129 20.41 1.43 0.12
C ASN A 129 20.62 0.85 -1.28
N PHE A 130 19.54 0.85 -2.03
CA PHE A 130 19.56 0.47 -3.44
C PHE A 130 20.03 1.60 -4.31
#